data_a4b0ce5a980077e6529b47b8605bd9fe
#
_entry.id   a4b0ce5a980077e6529b47b8605bd9fe
#
_cell.length_a   1.000
_cell.length_b   1.000
_cell.length_c   1.000
_cell.angle_alpha   90.00
_cell.angle_beta   90.00
_cell.angle_gamma   90.00
#
_symmetry.space_group_name_H-M   'P 1'
#
loop_
_entity.id
_entity.type
_entity.pdbx_description
1 polymer ?
#
loop_
_entity_poly.entity_id
_entity_poly.type
_entity_poly.pdbx_seq_one_letter_code
_entity_poly.pdbx_strand_id
1 'polypeptide(L)'
;RLNSEGISVVSHSGGISSLTADMLGQAGLDLPELDSKSRDGINEVLQGRGWASNPSDVTGFANSESFPSIMDNMIAGDNMGCLVVASAGGEEQINQVIEARSRYLSAPEGQQKQLVYLWTGSRVEESTLQKLQEAKIPLFYTPDKLGYALKHLVDYHKRADYMAQNASDSTFELSAIQKESIKHVKSL
;
A
#
# COMPACT_ATOMS: atom_id res chain seq x y z
N ARG A 1 -6.70 5.34 4.40
CA ARG A 1 -6.54 6.25 3.27
C ARG A 1 -5.10 6.13 2.75
N LEU A 2 -4.88 6.23 1.45
CA LEU A 2 -3.55 6.42 0.88
C LEU A 2 -3.26 7.92 0.88
N ASN A 3 -2.12 8.30 1.44
CA ASN A 3 -1.69 9.70 1.47
C ASN A 3 -0.87 10.07 0.22
N SER A 4 -0.43 9.06 -0.51
CA SER A 4 0.22 9.14 -1.81
C SER A 4 -0.12 7.91 -2.64
N GLU A 5 -0.02 8.01 -3.96
CA GLU A 5 -0.38 6.93 -4.89
C GLU A 5 0.77 5.96 -5.15
N GLY A 6 2.00 6.34 -4.84
CA GLY A 6 3.16 5.52 -5.09
C GLY A 6 3.15 4.23 -4.27
N ILE A 7 3.45 3.13 -4.93
CA ILE A 7 3.54 1.80 -4.34
C ILE A 7 5.01 1.38 -4.32
N SER A 8 5.49 0.92 -3.19
CA SER A 8 6.79 0.25 -3.10
C SER A 8 6.62 -1.25 -2.86
N VAL A 9 7.54 -2.04 -3.39
CA VAL A 9 7.52 -3.51 -3.30
C VAL A 9 8.86 -4.00 -2.78
N VAL A 10 8.84 -4.82 -1.73
CA VAL A 10 10.01 -5.53 -1.22
C VAL A 10 9.76 -7.03 -1.19
N SER A 11 10.73 -7.80 -1.66
CA SER A 11 10.66 -9.26 -1.68
C SER A 11 12.03 -9.91 -1.45
N HIS A 12 12.03 -11.12 -0.92
CA HIS A 12 13.21 -11.98 -0.85
C HIS A 12 13.43 -12.81 -2.13
N SER A 13 12.74 -12.47 -3.21
CA SER A 13 12.82 -13.18 -4.49
C SER A 13 12.69 -12.21 -5.64
N GLY A 14 13.72 -12.14 -6.49
CA GLY A 14 13.73 -11.30 -7.69
C GLY A 14 12.60 -11.63 -8.66
N GLY A 15 12.28 -12.92 -8.83
CA GLY A 15 11.16 -13.35 -9.68
C GLY A 15 9.80 -12.83 -9.16
N ILE A 16 9.59 -12.89 -7.85
CA ILE A 16 8.37 -12.37 -7.23
C ILE A 16 8.34 -10.84 -7.29
N SER A 17 9.48 -10.16 -7.04
CA SER A 17 9.58 -8.70 -7.19
C SER A 17 9.16 -8.26 -8.59
N SER A 18 9.76 -8.85 -9.64
CA SER A 18 9.47 -8.51 -11.03
C SER A 18 8.01 -8.82 -11.40
N LEU A 19 7.52 -10.01 -11.07
CA LEU A 19 6.14 -10.39 -11.35
C LEU A 19 5.14 -9.45 -10.64
N THR A 20 5.42 -9.08 -9.40
CA THR A 20 4.56 -8.17 -8.65
C THR A 20 4.55 -6.78 -9.31
N ALA A 21 5.72 -6.25 -9.68
CA ALA A 21 5.82 -4.96 -10.38
C ALA A 21 5.08 -4.97 -11.72
N ASP A 22 5.22 -6.03 -12.51
CA ASP A 22 4.53 -6.19 -13.79
C ASP A 22 3.00 -6.16 -13.62
N MET A 23 2.49 -6.90 -12.63
CA MET A 23 1.04 -6.95 -12.37
C MET A 23 0.50 -5.62 -11.84
N LEU A 24 1.24 -4.92 -10.98
CA LEU A 24 0.89 -3.58 -10.51
C LEU A 24 0.90 -2.58 -11.67
N GLY A 25 1.94 -2.61 -12.52
CA GLY A 25 2.04 -1.77 -13.72
C GLY A 25 0.90 -2.03 -14.71
N GLN A 26 0.54 -3.29 -14.96
CA GLN A 26 -0.60 -3.66 -15.80
C GLN A 26 -1.94 -3.16 -15.23
N ALA A 27 -2.07 -3.09 -13.92
CA ALA A 27 -3.23 -2.48 -13.26
C ALA A 27 -3.23 -0.94 -13.33
N GLY A 28 -2.18 -0.31 -13.88
CA GLY A 28 -2.05 1.15 -13.98
C GLY A 28 -1.67 1.82 -12.66
N LEU A 29 -0.91 1.12 -11.84
CA LEU A 29 -0.34 1.65 -10.61
C LEU A 29 1.10 2.14 -10.86
N ASP A 30 1.48 3.20 -10.17
CA ASP A 30 2.81 3.76 -10.24
C ASP A 30 3.73 3.15 -9.17
N LEU A 31 4.93 2.73 -9.61
CA LEU A 31 6.01 2.28 -8.75
C LEU A 31 7.17 3.28 -8.88
N PRO A 32 7.10 4.41 -8.18
CA PRO A 32 8.10 5.46 -8.31
C PRO A 32 9.47 4.99 -7.84
N GLU A 33 10.52 5.57 -8.39
CA GLU A 33 11.88 5.33 -7.92
C GLU A 33 12.04 5.79 -6.47
N LEU A 34 12.90 5.08 -5.74
CA LEU A 34 13.30 5.51 -4.40
C LEU A 34 14.14 6.78 -4.49
N ASP A 35 13.93 7.69 -3.55
CA ASP A 35 14.85 8.82 -3.40
C ASP A 35 16.27 8.36 -3.01
N SER A 36 17.26 9.23 -3.15
CA SER A 36 18.66 8.88 -2.89
C SER A 36 18.90 8.42 -1.46
N LYS A 37 18.26 9.07 -0.48
CA LYS A 37 18.41 8.74 0.94
C LYS A 37 17.87 7.33 1.24
N SER A 38 16.70 7.01 0.73
CA SER A 38 16.08 5.68 0.86
C SER A 38 16.93 4.59 0.21
N ARG A 39 17.42 4.86 -1.00
CA ARG A 39 18.30 3.94 -1.72
C ARG A 39 19.63 3.71 -0.99
N ASP A 40 20.25 4.79 -0.50
CA ASP A 40 21.51 4.70 0.23
C ASP A 40 21.33 3.92 1.54
N GLY A 41 20.24 4.16 2.28
CA GLY A 41 19.90 3.40 3.49
C GLY A 41 19.69 1.91 3.22
N ILE A 42 19.06 1.52 2.12
CA ILE A 42 18.93 0.11 1.73
C ILE A 42 20.29 -0.48 1.32
N ASN A 43 21.10 0.25 0.55
CA ASN A 43 22.42 -0.19 0.13
C ASN A 43 23.38 -0.40 1.32
N GLU A 44 23.32 0.46 2.33
CA GLU A 44 24.09 0.31 3.56
C GLU A 44 23.75 -1.01 4.27
N VAL A 45 22.46 -1.32 4.39
CA VAL A 45 21.98 -2.57 4.99
C VAL A 45 22.38 -3.79 4.15
N LEU A 46 22.21 -3.72 2.84
CA LEU A 46 22.48 -4.82 1.92
C LEU A 46 23.97 -5.01 1.62
N GLN A 47 24.80 -4.02 1.91
CA GLN A 47 26.26 -4.06 1.65
C GLN A 47 26.61 -4.44 0.20
N GLY A 48 25.85 -3.93 -0.78
CA GLY A 48 25.99 -4.25 -2.21
C GLY A 48 25.44 -5.62 -2.62
N ARG A 49 24.74 -6.30 -1.74
CA ARG A 49 24.07 -7.58 -2.00
C ARG A 49 22.58 -7.33 -2.16
N GLY A 50 22.00 -7.56 -3.31
CA GLY A 50 20.60 -7.27 -3.58
C GLY A 50 20.43 -5.98 -4.37
N TRP A 51 19.20 -5.49 -4.48
CA TRP A 51 18.84 -4.42 -5.39
C TRP A 51 18.05 -3.33 -4.66
N ALA A 52 18.71 -2.21 -4.37
CA ALA A 52 18.09 -1.04 -3.74
C ALA A 52 17.35 -0.19 -4.77
N SER A 53 16.23 -0.68 -5.23
CA SER A 53 15.33 -0.01 -6.19
C SER A 53 13.87 -0.24 -5.78
N ASN A 54 12.94 0.19 -6.57
CA ASN A 54 11.53 -0.19 -6.44
C ASN A 54 11.08 -0.87 -7.75
N PRO A 55 10.78 -2.17 -7.73
CA PRO A 55 10.79 -3.09 -6.59
C PRO A 55 12.18 -3.38 -6.05
N SER A 56 12.30 -3.70 -4.75
CA SER A 56 13.54 -4.12 -4.12
C SER A 56 13.60 -5.65 -3.97
N ASP A 57 14.63 -6.25 -4.54
CA ASP A 57 14.98 -7.65 -4.28
C ASP A 57 16.08 -7.68 -3.21
N VAL A 58 15.70 -8.08 -2.01
CA VAL A 58 16.64 -8.17 -0.89
C VAL A 58 17.29 -9.54 -0.79
N THR A 59 16.99 -10.46 -1.73
CA THR A 59 17.52 -11.82 -1.80
C THR A 59 17.61 -12.49 -0.43
N GLY A 60 18.30 -13.50 -0.14
CA GLY A 60 18.44 -14.08 1.19
C GLY A 60 19.36 -13.30 2.14
N PHE A 61 19.69 -12.04 1.85
CA PHE A 61 20.63 -11.24 2.66
C PHE A 61 19.95 -10.37 3.70
N ALA A 62 18.68 -10.01 3.53
CA ALA A 62 17.90 -9.39 4.60
C ALA A 62 17.58 -10.45 5.66
N ASN A 63 18.15 -10.27 6.84
CA ASN A 63 17.84 -11.06 8.03
C ASN A 63 16.83 -10.31 8.91
N SER A 64 16.45 -10.92 10.01
CA SER A 64 15.52 -10.33 10.97
C SER A 64 15.98 -8.99 11.57
N GLU A 65 17.26 -8.73 11.65
CA GLU A 65 17.77 -7.46 12.18
C GLU A 65 17.71 -6.35 11.14
N SER A 66 17.90 -6.68 9.86
CA SER A 66 18.01 -5.71 8.75
C SER A 66 16.68 -5.42 8.04
N PHE A 67 15.76 -6.37 8.01
CA PHE A 67 14.51 -6.26 7.25
C PHE A 67 13.60 -5.09 7.69
N PRO A 68 13.45 -4.77 9.00
CA PRO A 68 12.70 -3.59 9.45
C PRO A 68 13.23 -2.27 8.86
N SER A 69 14.56 -2.09 8.85
CA SER A 69 15.20 -0.91 8.28
C SER A 69 14.98 -0.81 6.76
N ILE A 70 14.98 -1.93 6.05
CA ILE A 70 14.67 -1.96 4.62
C ILE A 70 13.23 -1.54 4.39
N MET A 71 12.27 -2.09 5.13
CA MET A 71 10.85 -1.71 5.01
C MET A 71 10.64 -0.21 5.25
N ASP A 72 11.30 0.34 6.28
CA ASP A 72 11.20 1.76 6.61
C ASP A 72 11.77 2.64 5.49
N ASN A 73 12.90 2.28 4.89
CA ASN A 73 13.47 2.99 3.74
C ASN A 73 12.61 2.85 2.47
N MET A 74 11.97 1.69 2.23
CA MET A 74 11.09 1.49 1.08
C MET A 74 9.86 2.41 1.09
N ILE A 75 9.42 2.87 2.25
CA ILE A 75 8.21 3.68 2.41
C ILE A 75 8.48 5.12 2.84
N ALA A 76 9.75 5.51 3.07
CA ALA A 76 10.12 6.81 3.63
C ALA A 76 9.77 8.00 2.72
N GLY A 77 9.83 7.83 1.40
CA GLY A 77 9.58 8.90 0.44
C GLY A 77 8.16 9.47 0.54
N ASP A 78 8.03 10.79 0.36
CA ASP A 78 6.72 11.47 0.40
C ASP A 78 5.79 11.00 -0.72
N ASN A 79 6.36 10.53 -1.82
CA ASN A 79 5.64 9.96 -2.95
C ASN A 79 5.18 8.51 -2.74
N MET A 80 5.56 7.87 -1.63
CA MET A 80 5.19 6.49 -1.29
C MET A 80 3.97 6.48 -0.37
N GLY A 81 2.92 5.78 -0.74
CA GLY A 81 1.67 5.65 0.05
C GLY A 81 1.44 4.25 0.62
N CYS A 82 1.99 3.23 -0.04
CA CYS A 82 1.78 1.84 0.35
C CYS A 82 3.04 0.99 0.13
N LEU A 83 3.37 0.16 1.12
CA LEU A 83 4.40 -0.88 1.00
C LEU A 83 3.74 -2.23 0.78
N VAL A 84 4.16 -2.93 -0.26
CA VAL A 84 3.87 -4.34 -0.50
C VAL A 84 5.05 -5.18 -0.02
N VAL A 85 4.81 -6.04 0.96
CA VAL A 85 5.77 -7.06 1.40
C VAL A 85 5.38 -8.38 0.74
N ALA A 86 6.20 -8.84 -0.19
CA ALA A 86 5.97 -10.09 -0.94
C ALA A 86 6.92 -11.19 -0.43
N SER A 87 6.41 -12.09 0.41
CA SER A 87 7.23 -13.10 1.06
C SER A 87 6.43 -14.35 1.45
N ALA A 88 7.12 -15.46 1.62
CA ALA A 88 6.59 -16.68 2.24
C ALA A 88 6.68 -16.65 3.77
N GLY A 89 7.34 -15.70 4.33
CA GLY A 89 7.55 -15.33 5.73
C GLY A 89 7.61 -16.44 6.78
N GLY A 90 8.56 -16.34 7.70
CA GLY A 90 8.48 -17.05 8.98
C GLY A 90 7.78 -16.20 10.05
N GLU A 91 7.54 -16.78 11.21
CA GLU A 91 6.85 -16.11 12.31
C GLU A 91 7.51 -14.78 12.71
N GLU A 92 8.83 -14.74 12.76
CA GLU A 92 9.60 -13.55 13.09
C GLU A 92 9.37 -12.42 12.07
N GLN A 93 9.41 -12.71 10.78
CA GLN A 93 9.12 -11.74 9.73
C GLN A 93 7.69 -11.21 9.82
N ILE A 94 6.72 -12.08 10.10
CA ILE A 94 5.32 -11.66 10.29
C ILE A 94 5.20 -10.68 11.46
N ASN A 95 5.86 -10.95 12.59
CA ASN A 95 5.88 -10.04 13.73
C ASN A 95 6.49 -8.68 13.37
N GLN A 96 7.59 -8.64 12.62
CA GLN A 96 8.22 -7.40 12.14
C GLN A 96 7.29 -6.60 11.21
N VAL A 97 6.57 -7.28 10.33
CA VAL A 97 5.58 -6.64 9.44
C VAL A 97 4.42 -6.04 10.25
N ILE A 98 3.97 -6.72 11.31
CA ILE A 98 2.93 -6.22 12.21
C ILE A 98 3.42 -4.98 12.97
N GLU A 99 4.65 -5.00 13.48
CA GLU A 99 5.27 -3.85 14.14
C GLU A 99 5.43 -2.66 13.19
N ALA A 100 5.93 -2.90 11.97
CA ALA A 100 6.04 -1.87 10.93
C ALA A 100 4.67 -1.26 10.62
N ARG A 101 3.64 -2.08 10.45
CA ARG A 101 2.26 -1.62 10.24
C ARG A 101 1.79 -0.70 11.37
N SER A 102 2.04 -1.09 12.62
CA SER A 102 1.67 -0.29 13.80
C SER A 102 2.37 1.07 13.78
N ARG A 103 3.68 1.11 13.51
CA ARG A 103 4.44 2.36 13.39
C ARG A 103 3.90 3.26 12.30
N TYR A 104 3.64 2.71 11.10
CA TYR A 104 3.17 3.50 9.95
C TYR A 104 1.78 4.10 10.17
N LEU A 105 0.91 3.42 10.89
CA LEU A 105 -0.42 3.94 11.25
C LEU A 105 -0.40 4.93 12.40
N SER A 106 0.61 4.86 13.27
CA SER A 106 0.77 5.79 14.41
C SER A 106 1.39 7.13 14.01
N ALA A 107 1.81 7.29 12.75
CA ALA A 107 2.27 8.55 12.22
C ALA A 107 1.14 9.61 12.24
N PRO A 108 1.47 10.92 12.30
CA PRO A 108 0.49 11.98 12.23
C PRO A 108 -0.46 11.85 11.04
N GLU A 109 -1.67 12.37 11.17
CA GLU A 109 -2.64 12.39 10.06
C GLU A 109 -2.00 13.05 8.82
N GLY A 110 -2.18 12.44 7.65
CA GLY A 110 -1.54 12.87 6.41
C GLY A 110 -0.15 12.28 6.16
N GLN A 111 0.49 11.68 7.15
CA GLN A 111 1.79 10.99 7.00
C GLN A 111 1.69 9.47 7.15
N GLN A 112 0.51 8.96 7.48
CA GLN A 112 0.26 7.54 7.63
C GLN A 112 0.48 6.80 6.32
N LYS A 113 1.17 5.65 6.40
CA LYS A 113 1.45 4.79 5.25
C LYS A 113 0.69 3.48 5.39
N GLN A 114 0.35 2.88 4.26
CA GLN A 114 -0.30 1.59 4.23
C GLN A 114 0.72 0.46 4.05
N LEU A 115 0.40 -0.72 4.54
CA LEU A 115 1.18 -1.93 4.34
C LEU A 115 0.22 -3.07 3.98
N VAL A 116 0.55 -3.81 2.95
CA VAL A 116 -0.16 -5.00 2.51
C VAL A 116 0.80 -6.16 2.37
N TYR A 117 0.32 -7.38 2.57
CA TYR A 117 1.13 -8.58 2.48
C TYR A 117 0.70 -9.44 1.28
N LEU A 118 1.67 -9.80 0.45
CA LEU A 118 1.50 -10.77 -0.63
C LEU A 118 2.18 -12.07 -0.21
N TRP A 119 1.37 -13.08 0.11
CA TRP A 119 1.88 -14.38 0.49
C TRP A 119 2.37 -15.16 -0.73
N THR A 120 3.63 -15.54 -0.72
CA THR A 120 4.28 -16.25 -1.84
C THR A 120 4.59 -17.72 -1.53
N GLY A 121 4.24 -18.17 -0.33
CA GLY A 121 4.37 -19.56 0.10
C GLY A 121 3.19 -20.43 -0.33
N SER A 122 3.25 -21.71 -0.01
CA SER A 122 2.19 -22.67 -0.36
C SER A 122 0.92 -22.42 0.47
N ARG A 123 0.98 -22.62 1.76
CA ARG A 123 -0.16 -22.47 2.68
C ARG A 123 0.20 -21.53 3.83
N VAL A 124 -0.71 -20.63 4.14
CA VAL A 124 -0.62 -19.80 5.35
C VAL A 124 -1.11 -20.64 6.53
N GLU A 125 -0.35 -20.67 7.61
CA GLU A 125 -0.79 -21.29 8.85
C GLU A 125 -1.89 -20.45 9.50
N GLU A 126 -2.83 -21.12 10.18
CA GLU A 126 -3.97 -20.46 10.82
C GLU A 126 -3.54 -19.39 11.84
N SER A 127 -2.50 -19.67 12.61
CA SER A 127 -1.91 -18.72 13.56
C SER A 127 -1.39 -17.45 12.90
N THR A 128 -0.73 -17.58 11.75
CA THR A 128 -0.24 -16.46 10.94
C THR A 128 -1.39 -15.65 10.35
N LEU A 129 -2.41 -16.34 9.82
CA LEU A 129 -3.60 -15.70 9.29
C LEU A 129 -4.31 -14.87 10.37
N GLN A 130 -4.50 -15.43 11.55
CA GLN A 130 -5.10 -14.74 12.68
C GLN A 130 -4.30 -13.50 13.08
N LYS A 131 -2.97 -13.59 13.20
CA LYS A 131 -2.09 -12.44 13.52
C LYS A 131 -2.23 -11.31 12.51
N LEU A 132 -2.22 -11.62 11.21
CA LEU A 132 -2.37 -10.61 10.15
C LEU A 132 -3.77 -9.96 10.18
N GLN A 133 -4.82 -10.73 10.44
CA GLN A 133 -6.19 -10.23 10.57
C GLN A 133 -6.35 -9.30 11.78
N GLU A 134 -5.83 -9.68 12.95
CA GLU A 134 -5.84 -8.86 14.16
C GLU A 134 -5.09 -7.54 13.97
N ALA A 135 -3.96 -7.59 13.25
CA ALA A 135 -3.18 -6.40 12.87
C ALA A 135 -3.81 -5.60 11.72
N LYS A 136 -4.93 -6.06 11.16
CA LYS A 136 -5.62 -5.44 10.01
C LYS A 136 -4.68 -5.22 8.81
N ILE A 137 -3.83 -6.22 8.53
CA ILE A 137 -2.96 -6.24 7.37
C ILE A 137 -3.68 -7.00 6.25
N PRO A 138 -4.01 -6.33 5.12
CA PRO A 138 -4.59 -7.01 3.98
C PRO A 138 -3.63 -8.08 3.45
N LEU A 139 -4.14 -9.30 3.24
CA LEU A 139 -3.41 -10.44 2.74
C LEU A 139 -3.88 -10.82 1.34
N PHE A 140 -2.94 -10.95 0.42
CA PHE A 140 -3.16 -11.40 -0.95
C PHE A 140 -2.33 -12.64 -1.23
N TYR A 141 -2.80 -13.47 -2.17
CA TYR A 141 -2.13 -14.70 -2.59
C TYR A 141 -1.64 -14.65 -4.02
N THR A 142 -2.07 -13.63 -4.78
CA THR A 142 -1.67 -13.46 -6.18
C THR A 142 -1.46 -11.97 -6.49
N PRO A 143 -0.41 -11.63 -7.27
CA PRO A 143 -0.09 -10.24 -7.58
C PRO A 143 -1.16 -9.53 -8.42
N ASP A 144 -1.89 -10.26 -9.27
CA ASP A 144 -2.99 -9.70 -10.09
C ASP A 144 -4.12 -9.17 -9.21
N LYS A 145 -4.61 -9.98 -8.24
CA LYS A 145 -5.64 -9.54 -7.30
C LYS A 145 -5.20 -8.40 -6.42
N LEU A 146 -3.93 -8.42 -5.99
CA LEU A 146 -3.32 -7.31 -5.28
C LEU A 146 -3.38 -6.03 -6.13
N GLY A 147 -2.95 -6.11 -7.39
CA GLY A 147 -2.95 -4.98 -8.32
C GLY A 147 -4.34 -4.38 -8.51
N TYR A 148 -5.35 -5.19 -8.78
CA TYR A 148 -6.73 -4.72 -8.90
C TYR A 148 -7.26 -4.08 -7.62
N ALA A 149 -7.00 -4.68 -6.46
CA ALA A 149 -7.47 -4.12 -5.19
C ALA A 149 -6.83 -2.76 -4.88
N LEU A 150 -5.52 -2.63 -5.07
CA LEU A 150 -4.81 -1.36 -4.87
C LEU A 150 -5.25 -0.30 -5.89
N LYS A 151 -5.45 -0.68 -7.15
CA LYS A 151 -5.97 0.24 -8.17
C LYS A 151 -7.33 0.79 -7.81
N HIS A 152 -8.26 -0.07 -7.37
CA HIS A 152 -9.57 0.38 -6.92
C HIS A 152 -9.47 1.31 -5.71
N LEU A 153 -8.56 1.06 -4.78
CA LEU A 153 -8.32 1.92 -3.62
C LEU A 153 -7.81 3.30 -4.05
N VAL A 154 -6.83 3.36 -4.95
CA VAL A 154 -6.30 4.61 -5.51
C VAL A 154 -7.40 5.40 -6.22
N ASP A 155 -8.15 4.74 -7.11
CA ASP A 155 -9.22 5.40 -7.87
C ASP A 155 -10.36 5.90 -6.96
N TYR A 156 -10.69 5.14 -5.90
CA TYR A 156 -11.67 5.59 -4.91
C TYR A 156 -11.22 6.88 -4.23
N HIS A 157 -9.96 6.97 -3.81
CA HIS A 157 -9.46 8.18 -3.15
C HIS A 157 -9.39 9.37 -4.10
N LYS A 158 -8.95 9.17 -5.35
CA LYS A 158 -9.00 10.22 -6.40
C LYS A 158 -10.39 10.80 -6.58
N ARG A 159 -11.39 9.93 -6.67
CA ARG A 159 -12.79 10.35 -6.82
C ARG A 159 -13.31 11.08 -5.58
N ALA A 160 -13.00 10.55 -4.39
CA ALA A 160 -13.41 11.19 -3.13
C ALA A 160 -12.81 12.58 -2.97
N ASP A 161 -11.53 12.75 -3.27
CA ASP A 161 -10.85 14.04 -3.22
C ASP A 161 -11.39 15.02 -4.29
N TYR A 162 -11.63 14.54 -5.50
CA TYR A 162 -12.28 15.34 -6.54
C TYR A 162 -13.67 15.81 -6.11
N MET A 163 -14.49 14.95 -5.55
CA MET A 163 -15.83 15.31 -5.06
C MET A 163 -15.76 16.27 -3.88
N ALA A 164 -14.81 16.11 -2.96
CA ALA A 164 -14.63 17.01 -1.83
C ALA A 164 -14.21 18.43 -2.28
N GLN A 165 -13.31 18.52 -3.27
CA GLN A 165 -12.87 19.81 -3.83
C GLN A 165 -13.96 20.53 -4.62
N ASN A 166 -14.85 19.79 -5.29
CA ASN A 166 -15.89 20.34 -6.14
C ASN A 166 -17.28 20.37 -5.45
N ALA A 167 -17.37 19.93 -4.20
CA ALA A 167 -18.64 19.95 -3.44
C ALA A 167 -19.17 21.37 -3.20
N SER A 168 -18.30 22.39 -3.20
CA SER A 168 -18.67 23.79 -3.05
C SER A 168 -19.27 24.40 -4.34
N ASP A 169 -18.98 23.84 -5.50
CA ASP A 169 -19.49 24.33 -6.79
C ASP A 169 -20.84 23.73 -7.18
N SER A 170 -21.28 22.66 -6.52
CA SER A 170 -22.60 22.08 -6.73
C SER A 170 -23.64 22.69 -5.81
N THR A 171 -23.85 23.99 -5.84
CA THR A 171 -25.16 24.57 -5.55
C THR A 171 -26.10 24.14 -6.68
N PHE A 172 -26.62 22.93 -6.54
CA PHE A 172 -27.72 22.47 -7.38
C PHE A 172 -28.92 23.33 -7.00
N GLU A 173 -29.07 24.50 -7.65
CA GLU A 173 -30.26 25.31 -7.50
C GLU A 173 -31.41 24.54 -8.13
N LEU A 174 -32.22 23.92 -7.27
CA LEU A 174 -33.48 23.34 -7.68
C LEU A 174 -34.27 24.40 -8.45
N SER A 175 -34.68 24.12 -9.66
CA SER A 175 -35.58 25.00 -10.41
C SER A 175 -36.84 25.25 -9.61
N ALA A 176 -37.54 26.35 -9.86
CA ALA A 176 -38.80 26.69 -9.19
C ALA A 176 -39.80 25.54 -9.24
N ILE A 177 -39.86 24.82 -10.37
CA ILE A 177 -40.71 23.64 -10.59
C ILE A 177 -40.33 22.47 -9.67
N GLN A 178 -39.03 22.22 -9.50
CA GLN A 178 -38.56 21.15 -8.60
C GLN A 178 -38.82 21.47 -7.14
N LYS A 179 -38.69 22.76 -6.72
CA LYS A 179 -39.04 23.22 -5.36
C LYS A 179 -40.54 23.06 -5.07
N GLU A 180 -41.37 23.34 -6.07
CA GLU A 180 -42.84 23.22 -5.97
C GLU A 180 -43.30 21.77 -5.93
N SER A 181 -42.70 20.90 -6.75
CA SER A 181 -42.95 19.47 -6.74
C SER A 181 -42.57 18.81 -5.39
N ILE A 182 -41.44 19.19 -4.79
CA ILE A 182 -41.02 18.72 -3.46
C ILE A 182 -42.00 19.21 -2.36
N LYS A 183 -42.51 20.42 -2.45
CA LYS A 183 -43.54 20.92 -1.55
C LYS A 183 -44.82 20.11 -1.65
N HIS A 184 -45.25 19.79 -2.86
CA HIS A 184 -46.46 19.00 -3.10
C HIS A 184 -46.37 17.58 -2.51
N VAL A 185 -45.22 16.91 -2.71
CA VAL A 185 -44.98 15.58 -2.13
C VAL A 185 -44.93 15.57 -0.60
N LYS A 186 -44.45 16.65 0.02
CA LYS A 186 -44.42 16.78 1.50
C LYS A 186 -45.79 17.14 2.13
N SER A 187 -46.78 17.47 1.30
CA SER A 187 -48.14 17.81 1.75
C SER A 187 -49.15 16.64 1.58
N LEU A 188 -48.70 15.50 1.06
CA LEU A 188 -49.43 14.22 0.98
C LEU A 188 -49.08 13.37 2.20
#